data_3d2b01dfd51299ff50f705d3396e776d
#
_entry.id   3d2b01dfd51299ff50f705d3396e776d
#
_cell.length_a   1.000
_cell.length_b   1.000
_cell.length_c   1.000
_cell.angle_alpha   90.00
_cell.angle_beta   90.00
_cell.angle_gamma   90.00
#
_symmetry.space_group_name_H-M   'P 1'
#
loop_
_entity.id
_entity.type
_entity.pdbx_description
1 polymer ?
#
loop_
_entity_poly.entity_id
_entity_poly.type
_entity_poly.pdbx_seq_one_letter_code
_entity_poly.pdbx_strand_id
1 'polypeptide(L)'
;MNDRAQRMLDRSKRQANRARKSANDALEALGKTKLNTMQGPLTDFVRAFEQLHHIDLDDTLTPEDLRNLKGCRESLSAMKEQSSLAGDMASGLAQGAVAGGLLALGAYGGAMTFGAASTGAAIAGLSGAAATNATLAFLGGGSLAAGGLGIAGGTAILGGIVAGPALAILGLTMDSKANENLETARSNLAYARQIREELHTVRDLCEAIENMGNLYSNLLGNLGQLLCAVVQNLQQLIRQSGTDFRRYTREEKTVVAEDMAVAKAVSTVINTPILTKNGALNEGCKRIADDAQTFLAAH
;
A
#
# COMPACT_ATOMS: atom_id res chain seq x y z
N MET A 1 -15.11 28.13 -32.44
CA MET A 1 -15.45 27.73 -31.06
C MET A 1 -15.05 26.29 -30.75
N ASN A 2 -15.25 25.33 -31.63
CA ASN A 2 -14.86 23.92 -31.44
C ASN A 2 -13.35 23.72 -31.18
N ASP A 3 -12.48 24.40 -31.95
CA ASP A 3 -11.02 24.26 -31.76
C ASP A 3 -10.52 24.72 -30.36
N ARG A 4 -11.19 25.72 -29.77
CA ARG A 4 -10.85 26.18 -28.42
C ARG A 4 -11.26 25.17 -27.37
N ALA A 5 -12.47 24.59 -27.50
CA ALA A 5 -12.95 23.54 -26.63
C ALA A 5 -12.07 22.30 -26.72
N GLN A 6 -11.71 21.92 -27.95
CA GLN A 6 -10.85 20.76 -28.20
C GLN A 6 -9.44 20.94 -27.58
N ARG A 7 -8.78 22.07 -27.81
CA ARG A 7 -7.47 22.38 -27.19
C ARG A 7 -7.53 22.41 -25.67
N MET A 8 -8.63 22.90 -25.09
CA MET A 8 -8.85 22.90 -23.65
C MET A 8 -8.96 21.48 -23.10
N LEU A 9 -9.77 20.62 -23.71
CA LEU A 9 -9.93 19.21 -23.34
C LEU A 9 -8.61 18.43 -23.47
N ASP A 10 -7.90 18.60 -24.58
CA ASP A 10 -6.62 17.91 -24.81
C ASP A 10 -5.55 18.30 -23.77
N ARG A 11 -5.55 19.57 -23.35
CA ARG A 11 -4.68 20.03 -22.27
C ARG A 11 -5.04 19.36 -20.94
N SER A 12 -6.32 19.37 -20.57
CA SER A 12 -6.79 18.75 -19.32
C SER A 12 -6.58 17.24 -19.30
N LYS A 13 -6.84 16.55 -20.42
CA LYS A 13 -6.53 15.11 -20.58
C LYS A 13 -5.04 14.82 -20.37
N ARG A 14 -4.16 15.63 -20.99
CA ARG A 14 -2.70 15.46 -20.79
C ARG A 14 -2.28 15.68 -19.35
N GLN A 15 -2.85 16.66 -18.66
CA GLN A 15 -2.57 16.93 -17.24
C GLN A 15 -3.05 15.77 -16.35
N ALA A 16 -4.31 15.32 -16.52
CA ALA A 16 -4.84 14.19 -15.77
C ALA A 16 -4.03 12.89 -16.00
N ASN A 17 -3.63 12.63 -17.25
CA ASN A 17 -2.79 11.45 -17.56
C ASN A 17 -1.38 11.53 -16.94
N ARG A 18 -0.80 12.72 -16.85
CA ARG A 18 0.49 12.90 -16.16
C ARG A 18 0.33 12.67 -14.67
N ALA A 19 -0.65 13.30 -14.03
CA ALA A 19 -0.92 13.12 -12.61
C ALA A 19 -1.19 11.64 -12.27
N ARG A 20 -1.97 10.93 -13.11
CA ARG A 20 -2.19 9.49 -12.96
C ARG A 20 -0.89 8.69 -13.04
N LYS A 21 -0.02 9.02 -13.99
CA LYS A 21 1.28 8.35 -14.09
C LYS A 21 2.12 8.58 -12.85
N SER A 22 2.24 9.83 -12.38
CA SER A 22 2.98 10.16 -11.16
C SER A 22 2.43 9.42 -9.93
N ALA A 23 1.09 9.34 -9.79
CA ALA A 23 0.47 8.59 -8.71
C ALA A 23 0.79 7.08 -8.77
N ASN A 24 0.77 6.49 -9.97
CA ASN A 24 1.16 5.09 -10.17
C ASN A 24 2.64 4.87 -9.82
N ASP A 25 3.53 5.74 -10.32
CA ASP A 25 4.97 5.67 -10.06
C ASP A 25 5.24 5.77 -8.54
N ALA A 26 4.54 6.65 -7.81
CA ALA A 26 4.64 6.79 -6.36
C ALA A 26 4.14 5.55 -5.60
N LEU A 27 3.01 4.96 -6.03
CA LEU A 27 2.50 3.72 -5.42
C LEU A 27 3.40 2.52 -5.72
N GLU A 28 3.98 2.43 -6.91
CA GLU A 28 4.94 1.38 -7.25
C GLU A 28 6.22 1.52 -6.40
N ALA A 29 6.73 2.73 -6.24
CA ALA A 29 7.87 3.03 -5.37
C ALA A 29 7.57 2.65 -3.92
N LEU A 30 6.38 2.99 -3.40
CA LEU A 30 5.94 2.58 -2.07
C LEU A 30 5.86 1.05 -1.96
N GLY A 31 5.30 0.37 -2.96
CA GLY A 31 5.25 -1.10 -3.01
C GLY A 31 6.63 -1.74 -2.93
N LYS A 32 7.60 -1.17 -3.64
CA LYS A 32 9.00 -1.60 -3.59
C LYS A 32 9.63 -1.36 -2.21
N THR A 33 9.34 -0.21 -1.59
CA THR A 33 9.81 0.09 -0.23
C THR A 33 9.19 -0.88 0.78
N LYS A 34 7.88 -1.16 0.71
CA LYS A 34 7.21 -2.16 1.53
C LYS A 34 7.84 -3.54 1.39
N LEU A 35 8.04 -3.99 0.14
CA LEU A 35 8.66 -5.28 -0.15
C LEU A 35 10.06 -5.40 0.45
N ASN A 36 10.91 -4.40 0.23
CA ASN A 36 12.27 -4.38 0.77
C ASN A 36 12.28 -4.41 2.31
N THR A 37 11.39 -3.66 2.96
CA THR A 37 11.28 -3.63 4.42
C THR A 37 10.80 -4.97 4.97
N MET A 38 9.86 -5.63 4.30
CA MET A 38 9.38 -6.96 4.70
C MET A 38 10.46 -8.03 4.53
N GLN A 39 11.19 -8.03 3.40
CA GLN A 39 12.23 -9.02 3.11
C GLN A 39 13.50 -8.86 3.97
N GLY A 40 13.85 -7.62 4.29
CA GLY A 40 15.05 -7.28 5.09
C GLY A 40 14.70 -7.17 6.57
N PRO A 41 14.63 -5.95 7.10
CA PRO A 41 14.62 -5.72 8.54
C PRO A 41 13.45 -6.38 9.28
N LEU A 42 12.26 -6.51 8.66
CA LEU A 42 11.13 -7.17 9.32
C LEU A 42 11.35 -8.69 9.46
N THR A 43 11.85 -9.32 8.39
CA THR A 43 12.20 -10.76 8.43
C THR A 43 13.32 -11.02 9.45
N ASP A 44 14.32 -10.16 9.51
CA ASP A 44 15.44 -10.30 10.44
C ASP A 44 14.99 -10.07 11.88
N PHE A 45 14.07 -9.13 12.12
CA PHE A 45 13.44 -8.94 13.43
C PHE A 45 12.67 -10.18 13.88
N VAL A 46 11.83 -10.73 13.01
CA VAL A 46 11.06 -11.96 13.31
C VAL A 46 12.00 -13.09 13.71
N ARG A 47 13.07 -13.32 12.94
CA ARG A 47 14.06 -14.37 13.24
C ARG A 47 14.79 -14.15 14.55
N ALA A 48 15.13 -12.91 14.87
CA ALA A 48 15.81 -12.58 16.14
C ALA A 48 14.85 -12.76 17.31
N PHE A 49 13.63 -12.25 17.19
CA PHE A 49 12.64 -12.30 18.28
C PHE A 49 12.14 -13.72 18.55
N GLU A 50 12.02 -14.58 17.53
CA GLU A 50 11.65 -16.00 17.69
C GLU A 50 12.68 -16.81 18.53
N GLN A 51 13.90 -16.31 18.71
CA GLN A 51 14.89 -16.94 19.59
C GLN A 51 14.60 -16.71 21.08
N LEU A 52 13.80 -15.69 21.42
CA LEU A 52 13.42 -15.42 22.79
C LEU A 52 12.37 -16.41 23.28
N HIS A 53 12.64 -16.98 24.43
CA HIS A 53 11.74 -17.91 25.11
C HIS A 53 11.19 -17.31 26.39
N HIS A 54 10.00 -17.78 26.82
CA HIS A 54 9.39 -17.39 28.08
C HIS A 54 9.16 -15.88 28.20
N ILE A 55 8.58 -15.27 27.17
CA ILE A 55 8.17 -13.87 27.23
C ILE A 55 6.90 -13.80 28.08
N ASP A 56 7.11 -13.74 29.40
CA ASP A 56 6.02 -13.63 30.38
C ASP A 56 5.87 -12.15 30.75
N LEU A 57 4.63 -11.69 30.82
CA LEU A 57 4.31 -10.33 31.28
C LEU A 57 4.26 -10.34 32.79
N ASP A 58 5.33 -9.88 33.43
CA ASP A 58 5.46 -9.85 34.88
C ASP A 58 5.37 -8.40 35.44
N ASP A 59 5.30 -8.31 36.78
CA ASP A 59 5.15 -7.03 37.48
C ASP A 59 6.40 -6.14 37.42
N THR A 60 7.51 -6.61 36.83
CA THR A 60 8.74 -5.83 36.65
C THR A 60 8.65 -4.87 35.49
N LEU A 61 7.67 -5.07 34.59
CA LEU A 61 7.44 -4.25 33.40
C LEU A 61 6.61 -3.01 33.72
N THR A 62 6.90 -1.90 33.04
CA THR A 62 6.06 -0.70 33.11
C THR A 62 4.72 -0.93 32.41
N PRO A 63 3.68 -0.11 32.70
CA PRO A 63 2.42 -0.19 31.96
C PRO A 63 2.58 0.03 30.45
N GLU A 64 3.62 0.72 30.01
CA GLU A 64 3.97 0.95 28.62
C GLU A 64 4.61 -0.30 28.00
N ASP A 65 5.59 -0.91 28.66
CA ASP A 65 6.21 -2.16 28.23
C ASP A 65 5.17 -3.27 28.09
N LEU A 66 4.25 -3.37 29.06
CA LEU A 66 3.13 -4.32 29.01
C LEU A 66 2.24 -4.09 27.79
N ARG A 67 1.94 -2.82 27.42
CA ARG A 67 1.18 -2.52 26.21
C ARG A 67 1.95 -2.91 24.95
N ASN A 68 3.25 -2.66 24.91
CA ASN A 68 4.11 -2.97 23.78
C ASN A 68 4.25 -4.48 23.58
N LEU A 69 4.38 -5.26 24.64
CA LEU A 69 4.47 -6.72 24.56
C LEU A 69 3.11 -7.42 24.48
N LYS A 70 2.02 -6.74 24.85
CA LYS A 70 0.67 -7.32 24.73
C LYS A 70 0.38 -7.72 23.30
N GLY A 71 -0.05 -8.98 23.10
CA GLY A 71 -0.35 -9.52 21.78
C GLY A 71 0.90 -9.69 20.90
N CYS A 72 2.10 -9.81 21.50
CA CYS A 72 3.35 -9.96 20.74
C CYS A 72 3.33 -11.20 19.84
N ARG A 73 2.73 -12.31 20.27
CA ARG A 73 2.65 -13.55 19.50
C ARG A 73 1.80 -13.38 18.23
N GLU A 74 0.64 -12.74 18.36
CA GLU A 74 -0.24 -12.42 17.25
C GLU A 74 0.43 -11.43 16.28
N SER A 75 1.10 -10.41 16.82
CA SER A 75 1.86 -9.45 16.02
C SER A 75 3.01 -10.11 15.28
N LEU A 76 3.74 -11.01 15.94
CA LEU A 76 4.84 -11.76 15.33
C LEU A 76 4.34 -12.71 14.23
N SER A 77 3.20 -13.37 14.45
CA SER A 77 2.54 -14.20 13.41
C SER A 77 2.18 -13.37 12.19
N ALA A 78 1.58 -12.20 12.38
CA ALA A 78 1.25 -11.29 11.28
C ALA A 78 2.50 -10.79 10.53
N MET A 79 3.57 -10.47 11.25
CA MET A 79 4.86 -10.07 10.63
C MET A 79 5.50 -11.23 9.86
N LYS A 80 5.36 -12.46 10.34
CA LYS A 80 5.82 -13.67 9.66
C LYS A 80 5.07 -13.92 8.35
N GLU A 81 3.76 -13.72 8.36
CA GLU A 81 2.94 -13.77 7.14
C GLU A 81 3.37 -12.70 6.13
N GLN A 82 3.64 -11.48 6.58
CA GLN A 82 4.17 -10.41 5.72
C GLN A 82 5.54 -10.79 5.12
N SER A 83 6.43 -11.37 5.92
CA SER A 83 7.74 -11.83 5.46
C SER A 83 7.63 -12.97 4.43
N SER A 84 6.70 -13.91 4.63
CA SER A 84 6.41 -14.98 3.67
C SER A 84 5.88 -14.42 2.36
N LEU A 85 4.89 -13.52 2.42
CA LEU A 85 4.36 -12.83 1.24
C LEU A 85 5.46 -12.13 0.45
N ALA A 86 6.38 -11.47 1.15
CA ALA A 86 7.49 -10.79 0.51
C ALA A 86 8.43 -11.76 -0.23
N GLY A 87 8.68 -12.95 0.34
CA GLY A 87 9.43 -14.01 -0.31
C GLY A 87 8.77 -14.51 -1.60
N ASP A 88 7.46 -14.75 -1.55
CA ASP A 88 6.68 -15.20 -2.70
C ASP A 88 6.66 -14.13 -3.81
N MET A 89 6.47 -12.86 -3.44
CA MET A 89 6.51 -11.74 -4.39
C MET A 89 7.88 -11.60 -5.04
N ALA A 90 8.98 -11.73 -4.29
CA ALA A 90 10.33 -11.66 -4.86
C ALA A 90 10.60 -12.76 -5.86
N SER A 91 10.13 -13.98 -5.56
CA SER A 91 10.22 -15.11 -6.47
C SER A 91 9.44 -14.84 -7.77
N GLY A 92 8.27 -14.24 -7.67
CA GLY A 92 7.46 -13.80 -8.83
C GLY A 92 8.13 -12.67 -9.63
N LEU A 93 8.79 -11.71 -8.95
CA LEU A 93 9.56 -10.63 -9.59
C LEU A 93 10.72 -11.17 -10.42
N ALA A 94 11.45 -12.14 -9.89
CA ALA A 94 12.55 -12.79 -10.60
C ALA A 94 12.08 -13.51 -11.88
N GLN A 95 10.81 -13.90 -11.95
CA GLN A 95 10.17 -14.54 -13.10
C GLN A 95 9.49 -13.56 -14.08
N GLY A 96 9.63 -12.24 -13.87
CA GLY A 96 9.13 -11.21 -14.77
C GLY A 96 7.64 -10.87 -14.65
N ALA A 97 6.96 -11.30 -13.60
CA ALA A 97 5.49 -11.24 -13.48
C ALA A 97 4.91 -10.02 -12.74
N VAL A 98 5.66 -8.91 -12.43
CA VAL A 98 5.33 -8.19 -11.19
C VAL A 98 5.19 -6.66 -11.22
N ALA A 99 5.17 -6.01 -12.35
CA ALA A 99 4.91 -4.55 -12.33
C ALA A 99 3.57 -4.22 -11.62
N GLY A 100 2.51 -5.00 -11.86
CA GLY A 100 1.21 -4.84 -11.19
C GLY A 100 1.21 -5.17 -9.70
N GLY A 101 2.02 -6.14 -9.26
CA GLY A 101 2.08 -6.58 -7.87
C GLY A 101 2.65 -5.53 -6.92
N LEU A 102 3.71 -4.83 -7.33
CA LEU A 102 4.29 -3.74 -6.54
C LEU A 102 3.33 -2.56 -6.38
N LEU A 103 2.66 -2.17 -7.45
CA LEU A 103 1.66 -1.11 -7.41
C LEU A 103 0.49 -1.50 -6.49
N ALA A 104 0.04 -2.74 -6.56
CA ALA A 104 -1.01 -3.25 -5.68
C ALA A 104 -0.56 -3.30 -4.21
N LEU A 105 0.67 -3.74 -3.92
CA LEU A 105 1.24 -3.71 -2.57
C LEU A 105 1.36 -2.28 -2.03
N GLY A 106 1.76 -1.33 -2.87
CA GLY A 106 1.80 0.08 -2.52
C GLY A 106 0.42 0.63 -2.17
N ALA A 107 -0.56 0.38 -3.04
CA ALA A 107 -1.91 0.90 -2.93
C ALA A 107 -2.71 0.28 -1.76
N TYR A 108 -2.62 -1.03 -1.57
CA TYR A 108 -3.51 -1.79 -0.67
C TYR A 108 -2.78 -2.46 0.50
N GLY A 109 -1.45 -2.39 0.55
CA GLY A 109 -0.63 -2.95 1.63
C GLY A 109 -0.85 -4.46 1.80
N GLY A 110 -0.72 -4.92 3.04
CA GLY A 110 -0.93 -6.33 3.41
C GLY A 110 -2.38 -6.83 3.26
N ALA A 111 -3.34 -5.96 2.94
CA ALA A 111 -4.72 -6.38 2.64
C ALA A 111 -4.80 -7.34 1.44
N MET A 112 -3.74 -7.42 0.63
CA MET A 112 -3.60 -8.43 -0.42
C MET A 112 -3.46 -9.86 0.15
N THR A 113 -2.98 -10.03 1.38
CA THR A 113 -2.85 -11.34 2.03
C THR A 113 -4.21 -11.96 2.37
N PHE A 114 -5.23 -11.12 2.57
CA PHE A 114 -6.58 -11.55 2.91
C PHE A 114 -7.51 -11.69 1.69
N GLY A 115 -7.03 -11.33 0.50
CA GLY A 115 -7.77 -11.55 -0.74
C GLY A 115 -7.83 -13.03 -1.07
N ALA A 116 -9.04 -13.56 -1.32
CA ALA A 116 -9.22 -14.90 -1.86
C ALA A 116 -9.40 -14.86 -3.38
N ALA A 117 -8.75 -15.77 -4.09
CA ALA A 117 -9.03 -16.03 -5.49
C ALA A 117 -10.48 -16.58 -5.65
N SER A 118 -11.02 -16.52 -6.87
CA SER A 118 -12.35 -17.07 -7.18
C SER A 118 -12.50 -18.57 -6.85
N THR A 119 -11.38 -19.25 -6.66
CA THR A 119 -11.31 -20.67 -6.22
C THR A 119 -11.39 -20.83 -4.70
N GLY A 120 -11.45 -19.73 -3.92
CA GLY A 120 -11.41 -19.76 -2.45
C GLY A 120 -9.99 -19.90 -1.87
N ALA A 121 -8.95 -20.08 -2.72
CA ALA A 121 -7.57 -20.08 -2.27
C ALA A 121 -7.11 -18.66 -1.92
N ALA A 122 -6.34 -18.50 -0.84
CA ALA A 122 -5.72 -17.21 -0.52
C ALA A 122 -4.78 -16.80 -1.68
N ILE A 123 -4.88 -15.54 -2.12
CA ILE A 123 -4.04 -15.02 -3.22
C ILE A 123 -2.56 -15.15 -2.87
N ALA A 124 -2.22 -15.00 -1.59
CA ALA A 124 -0.86 -15.20 -1.07
C ALA A 124 -0.30 -16.62 -1.30
N GLY A 125 -1.17 -17.64 -1.43
CA GLY A 125 -0.76 -19.01 -1.72
C GLY A 125 -0.61 -19.33 -3.22
N LEU A 126 -0.89 -18.37 -4.10
CA LEU A 126 -0.76 -18.54 -5.55
C LEU A 126 0.57 -17.96 -6.01
N SER A 127 1.14 -18.58 -7.07
CA SER A 127 2.41 -18.14 -7.67
C SER A 127 2.26 -17.81 -9.16
N GLY A 128 3.17 -16.99 -9.68
CA GLY A 128 3.25 -16.66 -11.10
C GLY A 128 1.99 -15.97 -11.64
N ALA A 129 1.59 -16.34 -12.87
CA ALA A 129 0.44 -15.75 -13.56
C ALA A 129 -0.89 -15.94 -12.78
N ALA A 130 -1.03 -17.03 -12.01
CA ALA A 130 -2.22 -17.29 -11.21
C ALA A 130 -2.37 -16.26 -10.09
N ALA A 131 -1.29 -15.93 -9.38
CA ALA A 131 -1.28 -14.88 -8.35
C ALA A 131 -1.60 -13.51 -8.95
N THR A 132 -0.98 -13.15 -10.07
CA THR A 132 -1.23 -11.88 -10.77
C THR A 132 -2.68 -11.75 -11.20
N ASN A 133 -3.22 -12.80 -11.84
CA ASN A 133 -4.61 -12.79 -12.30
C ASN A 133 -5.61 -12.76 -11.15
N ALA A 134 -5.36 -13.48 -10.05
CA ALA A 134 -6.20 -13.48 -8.87
C ALA A 134 -6.16 -12.11 -8.17
N THR A 135 -4.99 -11.48 -8.08
CA THR A 135 -4.83 -10.12 -7.55
C THR A 135 -5.58 -9.09 -8.39
N LEU A 136 -5.45 -9.17 -9.71
CA LEU A 136 -6.17 -8.28 -10.64
C LEU A 136 -7.69 -8.48 -10.54
N ALA A 137 -8.15 -9.72 -10.47
CA ALA A 137 -9.57 -10.02 -10.30
C ALA A 137 -10.10 -9.51 -8.95
N PHE A 138 -9.33 -9.67 -7.86
CA PHE A 138 -9.65 -9.14 -6.55
C PHE A 138 -9.75 -7.60 -6.57
N LEU A 139 -8.80 -6.91 -7.19
CA LEU A 139 -8.80 -5.45 -7.37
C LEU A 139 -9.96 -4.97 -8.25
N GLY A 140 -10.39 -5.80 -9.21
CA GLY A 140 -11.57 -5.54 -10.05
C GLY A 140 -12.91 -5.79 -9.34
N GLY A 141 -12.91 -6.00 -8.03
CA GLY A 141 -14.11 -6.28 -7.22
C GLY A 141 -14.56 -7.73 -7.25
N GLY A 142 -13.69 -8.66 -7.64
CA GLY A 142 -13.95 -10.09 -7.77
C GLY A 142 -14.04 -10.58 -9.21
N SER A 143 -14.32 -11.88 -9.38
CA SER A 143 -14.48 -12.47 -10.72
C SER A 143 -15.75 -11.97 -11.41
N LEU A 144 -15.79 -12.03 -12.74
CA LEU A 144 -16.99 -11.72 -13.54
C LEU A 144 -18.21 -12.56 -13.09
N ALA A 145 -17.97 -13.81 -12.68
CA ALA A 145 -19.02 -14.70 -12.16
C ALA A 145 -19.58 -14.27 -10.80
N ALA A 146 -18.82 -13.49 -10.02
CA ALA A 146 -19.24 -12.92 -8.73
C ALA A 146 -19.79 -11.48 -8.85
N GLY A 147 -20.03 -10.99 -10.07
CA GLY A 147 -20.50 -9.62 -10.32
C GLY A 147 -19.43 -8.56 -10.30
N GLY A 148 -18.14 -8.93 -10.20
CA GLY A 148 -16.99 -8.02 -10.32
C GLY A 148 -16.59 -7.77 -11.78
N LEU A 149 -15.70 -6.82 -12.01
CA LEU A 149 -15.16 -6.51 -13.34
C LEU A 149 -14.00 -7.45 -13.75
N GLY A 150 -13.65 -8.40 -12.89
CA GLY A 150 -12.61 -9.40 -13.13
C GLY A 150 -11.23 -8.79 -13.35
N ILE A 151 -10.38 -9.51 -14.07
CA ILE A 151 -9.01 -9.08 -14.45
C ILE A 151 -9.05 -7.76 -15.23
N ALA A 152 -10.03 -7.59 -16.13
CA ALA A 152 -10.18 -6.36 -16.90
C ALA A 152 -10.46 -5.14 -16.02
N GLY A 153 -11.29 -5.29 -14.97
CA GLY A 153 -11.52 -4.27 -13.95
C GLY A 153 -10.27 -3.98 -13.13
N GLY A 154 -9.54 -5.02 -12.71
CA GLY A 154 -8.28 -4.87 -11.98
C GLY A 154 -7.20 -4.17 -12.81
N THR A 155 -7.04 -4.52 -14.09
CA THR A 155 -6.12 -3.83 -15.00
C THR A 155 -6.57 -2.39 -15.28
N ALA A 156 -7.87 -2.14 -15.35
CA ALA A 156 -8.42 -0.78 -15.50
C ALA A 156 -8.20 0.05 -14.22
N ILE A 157 -8.29 -0.55 -13.03
CA ILE A 157 -7.97 0.09 -11.75
C ILE A 157 -6.47 0.34 -11.64
N LEU A 158 -5.62 -0.63 -11.95
CA LEU A 158 -4.16 -0.46 -11.95
C LEU A 158 -3.65 0.41 -13.11
N GLY A 159 -4.25 0.31 -14.28
CA GLY A 159 -3.96 1.15 -15.45
C GLY A 159 -4.67 2.51 -15.41
N GLY A 160 -5.64 2.67 -14.56
CA GLY A 160 -6.44 3.86 -14.36
C GLY A 160 -6.87 3.98 -12.91
N ILE A 161 -5.97 4.41 -12.01
CA ILE A 161 -6.35 4.84 -10.67
C ILE A 161 -7.46 5.86 -10.82
N VAL A 162 -8.62 5.55 -10.53
CA VAL A 162 -9.87 6.29 -10.70
C VAL A 162 -10.79 5.70 -11.77
N ALA A 163 -11.33 4.54 -11.48
CA ALA A 163 -12.53 4.08 -12.16
C ALA A 163 -13.77 4.65 -11.44
N GLY A 164 -13.90 5.97 -11.50
CA GLY A 164 -15.18 6.63 -11.26
C GLY A 164 -15.89 6.85 -12.59
N PRO A 165 -17.07 7.45 -12.59
CA PRO A 165 -17.84 7.81 -13.80
C PRO A 165 -17.02 8.57 -14.86
N ALA A 166 -15.95 9.26 -14.44
CA ALA A 166 -15.03 10.02 -15.30
C ALA A 166 -14.28 9.15 -16.32
N LEU A 167 -14.06 7.85 -16.08
CA LEU A 167 -13.36 6.99 -17.06
C LEU A 167 -14.26 6.52 -18.21
N ALA A 168 -15.56 6.44 -17.98
CA ALA A 168 -16.51 6.19 -19.05
C ALA A 168 -16.48 7.32 -20.10
N ILE A 169 -16.13 8.54 -19.67
CA ILE A 169 -16.05 9.74 -20.50
C ILE A 169 -14.75 9.80 -21.31
N LEU A 170 -13.64 9.23 -20.82
CA LEU A 170 -12.37 9.17 -21.54
C LEU A 170 -12.42 8.25 -22.78
N GLY A 171 -13.36 7.31 -22.81
CA GLY A 171 -13.63 6.44 -23.95
C GLY A 171 -14.57 7.05 -25.01
N LEU A 172 -15.25 8.15 -24.69
CA LEU A 172 -16.06 8.86 -25.66
C LEU A 172 -15.15 9.66 -26.60
N THR A 173 -14.80 9.05 -27.73
CA THR A 173 -14.31 9.80 -28.89
C THR A 173 -15.40 10.75 -29.28
N MET A 174 -15.16 12.06 -29.14
CA MET A 174 -15.98 13.07 -29.79
C MET A 174 -15.79 12.86 -31.30
N ASP A 175 -16.61 11.98 -31.85
CA ASP A 175 -16.64 11.76 -33.28
C ASP A 175 -17.06 13.11 -33.94
N SER A 176 -16.19 13.57 -34.84
CA SER A 176 -16.25 14.87 -35.47
C SER A 176 -17.35 14.94 -36.55
N LYS A 177 -18.59 14.76 -36.11
CA LYS A 177 -19.74 15.22 -36.89
C LYS A 177 -20.24 16.56 -36.34
N ALA A 178 -19.34 17.54 -36.28
CA ALA A 178 -19.68 18.91 -35.98
C ALA A 178 -19.93 19.64 -37.30
N ASN A 179 -21.09 19.44 -37.83
CA ASN A 179 -21.63 20.37 -38.83
C ASN A 179 -22.75 21.21 -38.19
N GLU A 180 -22.48 22.51 -38.16
CA GLU A 180 -23.41 23.60 -38.34
C GLU A 180 -24.54 23.77 -37.34
N ASN A 181 -24.26 24.38 -36.18
CA ASN A 181 -25.15 25.38 -35.62
C ASN A 181 -24.51 26.00 -34.35
N LEU A 182 -24.75 27.29 -34.13
CA LEU A 182 -24.28 28.04 -32.96
C LEU A 182 -24.75 27.43 -31.65
N GLU A 183 -25.92 26.80 -31.64
CA GLU A 183 -26.46 26.02 -30.51
C GLU A 183 -25.65 24.78 -30.20
N THR A 184 -25.27 24.01 -31.22
CA THR A 184 -24.39 22.84 -31.07
C THR A 184 -23.01 23.24 -30.55
N ALA A 185 -22.48 24.39 -31.01
CA ALA A 185 -21.19 24.89 -30.54
C ALA A 185 -21.23 25.36 -29.07
N ARG A 186 -22.37 25.94 -28.62
CA ARG A 186 -22.57 26.30 -27.20
C ARG A 186 -22.73 25.06 -26.31
N SER A 187 -23.51 24.08 -26.77
CA SER A 187 -23.68 22.79 -26.12
C SER A 187 -22.34 22.06 -25.99
N ASN A 188 -21.54 21.99 -27.06
CA ASN A 188 -20.20 21.39 -27.05
C ASN A 188 -19.23 22.10 -26.09
N LEU A 189 -19.32 23.43 -25.97
CA LEU A 189 -18.49 24.18 -25.05
C LEU A 189 -18.90 23.95 -23.58
N ALA A 190 -20.20 23.87 -23.29
CA ALA A 190 -20.71 23.55 -21.94
C ALA A 190 -20.29 22.13 -21.53
N TYR A 191 -20.43 21.15 -22.41
CA TYR A 191 -20.00 19.79 -22.24
C TYR A 191 -18.45 19.69 -22.02
N ALA A 192 -17.69 20.42 -22.83
CA ALA A 192 -16.23 20.48 -22.65
C ALA A 192 -15.81 21.09 -21.31
N ARG A 193 -16.57 22.05 -20.77
CA ARG A 193 -16.33 22.62 -19.44
C ARG A 193 -16.63 21.59 -18.35
N GLN A 194 -17.74 20.86 -18.46
CA GLN A 194 -18.07 19.79 -17.51
C GLN A 194 -16.97 18.73 -17.46
N ILE A 195 -16.56 18.19 -18.62
CA ILE A 195 -15.46 17.21 -18.69
C ILE A 195 -14.17 17.79 -18.10
N ARG A 196 -13.88 19.05 -18.34
CA ARG A 196 -12.70 19.69 -17.75
C ARG A 196 -12.74 19.68 -16.22
N GLU A 197 -13.87 20.00 -15.61
CA GLU A 197 -14.02 19.99 -14.14
C GLU A 197 -13.85 18.55 -13.59
N GLU A 198 -14.42 17.56 -14.26
CA GLU A 198 -14.23 16.15 -13.90
C GLU A 198 -12.75 15.73 -13.99
N LEU A 199 -12.05 16.14 -15.06
CA LEU A 199 -10.61 15.88 -15.21
C LEU A 199 -9.75 16.63 -14.17
N HIS A 200 -10.20 17.80 -13.68
CA HIS A 200 -9.56 18.48 -12.56
C HIS A 200 -9.69 17.67 -11.28
N THR A 201 -10.88 17.18 -10.96
CA THR A 201 -11.11 16.31 -9.80
C THR A 201 -10.25 15.05 -9.86
N VAL A 202 -10.15 14.42 -11.03
CA VAL A 202 -9.25 13.26 -11.23
C VAL A 202 -7.80 13.63 -10.99
N ARG A 203 -7.34 14.77 -11.49
CA ARG A 203 -5.98 15.24 -11.28
C ARG A 203 -5.70 15.47 -9.79
N ASP A 204 -6.59 16.20 -9.11
CA ASP A 204 -6.42 16.54 -7.70
C ASP A 204 -6.39 15.28 -6.80
N LEU A 205 -7.21 14.28 -7.14
CA LEU A 205 -7.16 12.97 -6.48
C LEU A 205 -5.84 12.24 -6.74
N CYS A 206 -5.36 12.23 -7.99
CA CYS A 206 -4.07 11.62 -8.32
C CYS A 206 -2.90 12.31 -7.60
N GLU A 207 -2.91 13.64 -7.51
CA GLU A 207 -1.90 14.41 -6.76
C GLU A 207 -1.95 14.08 -5.26
N ALA A 208 -3.14 13.91 -4.67
CA ALA A 208 -3.29 13.47 -3.28
C ALA A 208 -2.76 12.05 -3.04
N ILE A 209 -3.01 11.13 -3.98
CA ILE A 209 -2.49 9.76 -3.93
C ILE A 209 -0.95 9.75 -4.06
N GLU A 210 -0.40 10.52 -4.99
CA GLU A 210 1.05 10.68 -5.18
C GLU A 210 1.72 11.18 -3.89
N ASN A 211 1.18 12.24 -3.30
CA ASN A 211 1.69 12.83 -2.06
C ASN A 211 1.64 11.81 -0.90
N MET A 212 0.55 11.08 -0.76
CA MET A 212 0.42 10.05 0.27
C MET A 212 1.36 8.87 0.04
N GLY A 213 1.50 8.41 -1.21
CA GLY A 213 2.45 7.36 -1.58
C GLY A 213 3.89 7.73 -1.25
N ASN A 214 4.29 8.95 -1.58
CA ASN A 214 5.63 9.48 -1.27
C ASN A 214 5.84 9.63 0.25
N LEU A 215 4.84 10.14 0.99
CA LEU A 215 4.88 10.27 2.45
C LEU A 215 5.12 8.90 3.10
N TYR A 216 4.33 7.89 2.72
CA TYR A 216 4.47 6.54 3.27
C TYR A 216 5.79 5.87 2.87
N SER A 217 6.29 6.12 1.67
CA SER A 217 7.59 5.59 1.23
C SER A 217 8.73 6.15 2.08
N ASN A 218 8.74 7.46 2.34
CA ASN A 218 9.73 8.10 3.20
C ASN A 218 9.63 7.64 4.66
N LEU A 219 8.41 7.60 5.18
CA LEU A 219 8.12 7.17 6.55
C LEU A 219 8.59 5.73 6.77
N LEU A 220 8.25 4.84 5.86
CA LEU A 220 8.65 3.43 5.94
C LEU A 220 10.16 3.25 5.75
N GLY A 221 10.80 4.09 4.94
CA GLY A 221 12.25 4.12 4.81
C GLY A 221 12.94 4.43 6.15
N ASN A 222 12.47 5.46 6.86
CA ASN A 222 13.00 5.84 8.17
C ASN A 222 12.72 4.77 9.24
N LEU A 223 11.49 4.27 9.30
CA LEU A 223 11.12 3.17 10.21
C LEU A 223 11.92 1.89 9.92
N GLY A 224 12.18 1.60 8.64
CA GLY A 224 13.01 0.46 8.25
C GLY A 224 14.46 0.59 8.72
N GLN A 225 15.04 1.79 8.67
CA GLN A 225 16.38 2.06 9.21
C GLN A 225 16.40 1.90 10.74
N LEU A 226 15.40 2.43 11.44
CA LEU A 226 15.26 2.24 12.87
C LEU A 226 15.15 0.74 13.23
N LEU A 227 14.33 0.00 12.48
CA LEU A 227 14.18 -1.45 12.69
C LEU A 227 15.48 -2.22 12.43
N CYS A 228 16.30 -1.80 11.47
CA CYS A 228 17.63 -2.39 11.28
C CYS A 228 18.53 -2.22 12.53
N ALA A 229 18.53 -1.04 13.15
CA ALA A 229 19.27 -0.80 14.39
C ALA A 229 18.73 -1.64 15.54
N VAL A 230 17.41 -1.71 15.68
CA VAL A 230 16.71 -2.58 16.65
C VAL A 230 17.13 -4.03 16.52
N VAL A 231 17.15 -4.57 15.28
CA VAL A 231 17.57 -5.97 15.04
C VAL A 231 19.01 -6.21 15.50
N GLN A 232 19.92 -5.28 15.22
CA GLN A 232 21.32 -5.40 15.65
C GLN A 232 21.45 -5.40 17.17
N ASN A 233 20.74 -4.48 17.84
CA ASN A 233 20.71 -4.38 19.30
C ASN A 233 20.11 -5.64 19.94
N LEU A 234 18.98 -6.12 19.44
CA LEU A 234 18.32 -7.34 19.92
C LEU A 234 19.22 -8.56 19.76
N GLN A 235 19.88 -8.71 18.63
CA GLN A 235 20.84 -9.80 18.41
C GLN A 235 22.05 -9.70 19.35
N GLN A 236 22.52 -8.49 19.66
CA GLN A 236 23.58 -8.29 20.62
C GLN A 236 23.12 -8.64 22.03
N LEU A 237 21.92 -8.22 22.43
CA LEU A 237 21.32 -8.54 23.72
C LEU A 237 21.19 -10.07 23.90
N ILE A 238 20.68 -10.77 22.88
CA ILE A 238 20.57 -12.23 22.90
C ILE A 238 21.94 -12.91 23.07
N ARG A 239 23.00 -12.41 22.42
CA ARG A 239 24.35 -12.94 22.57
C ARG A 239 24.91 -12.72 23.95
N GLN A 240 24.56 -11.64 24.64
CA GLN A 240 25.07 -11.27 25.96
C GLN A 240 24.30 -11.95 27.10
N SER A 241 22.97 -11.91 27.03
CA SER A 241 22.08 -12.31 28.13
C SER A 241 21.35 -13.64 27.86
N GLY A 242 21.54 -14.23 26.66
CA GLY A 242 20.92 -15.49 26.25
C GLY A 242 19.51 -15.32 25.73
N THR A 243 18.79 -16.43 25.60
CA THR A 243 17.46 -16.49 24.96
C THR A 243 16.28 -16.56 25.94
N ASP A 244 16.56 -16.73 27.26
CA ASP A 244 15.51 -16.83 28.29
C ASP A 244 15.15 -15.44 28.83
N PHE A 245 14.07 -14.86 28.34
CA PHE A 245 13.57 -13.52 28.71
C PHE A 245 13.35 -13.36 30.24
N ARG A 246 13.04 -14.42 30.98
CA ARG A 246 12.88 -14.36 32.44
C ARG A 246 14.16 -13.96 33.18
N ARG A 247 15.32 -14.20 32.55
CA ARG A 247 16.65 -13.88 33.14
C ARG A 247 17.09 -12.45 32.82
N TYR A 248 16.35 -11.74 31.98
CA TYR A 248 16.66 -10.37 31.59
C TYR A 248 16.45 -9.41 32.76
N THR A 249 17.32 -8.43 32.89
CA THR A 249 17.11 -7.30 33.79
C THR A 249 15.87 -6.49 33.36
N ARG A 250 15.42 -5.60 34.23
CA ARG A 250 14.29 -4.73 33.90
C ARG A 250 14.57 -3.88 32.67
N GLU A 251 15.78 -3.29 32.61
CA GLU A 251 16.23 -2.46 31.49
C GLU A 251 16.23 -3.25 30.18
N GLU A 252 16.76 -4.48 30.21
CA GLU A 252 16.77 -5.36 29.03
C GLU A 252 15.36 -5.74 28.57
N LYS A 253 14.43 -5.96 29.50
CA LYS A 253 13.01 -6.22 29.18
C LYS A 253 12.34 -5.01 28.55
N THR A 254 12.64 -3.80 29.05
CA THR A 254 12.15 -2.54 28.45
C THR A 254 12.66 -2.38 27.01
N VAL A 255 13.94 -2.64 26.75
CA VAL A 255 14.51 -2.61 25.40
C VAL A 255 13.75 -3.56 24.46
N VAL A 256 13.50 -4.81 24.88
CA VAL A 256 12.73 -5.78 24.06
C VAL A 256 11.31 -5.30 23.82
N ALA A 257 10.69 -4.61 24.78
CA ALA A 257 9.35 -4.05 24.63
C ALA A 257 9.33 -2.88 23.63
N GLU A 258 10.32 -2.00 23.68
CA GLU A 258 10.52 -0.91 22.70
C GLU A 258 10.80 -1.46 21.30
N ASP A 259 11.65 -2.47 21.19
CA ASP A 259 11.95 -3.17 19.93
C ASP A 259 10.67 -3.73 19.27
N MET A 260 9.80 -4.34 20.07
CA MET A 260 8.49 -4.83 19.61
C MET A 260 7.58 -3.67 19.16
N ALA A 261 7.60 -2.52 19.85
CA ALA A 261 6.82 -1.36 19.47
C ALA A 261 7.25 -0.83 18.09
N VAL A 262 8.55 -0.75 17.81
CA VAL A 262 9.09 -0.36 16.51
C VAL A 262 8.62 -1.32 15.41
N ALA A 263 8.74 -2.62 15.64
CA ALA A 263 8.31 -3.64 14.68
C ALA A 263 6.80 -3.57 14.41
N LYS A 264 5.98 -3.33 15.43
CA LYS A 264 4.52 -3.12 15.27
C LYS A 264 4.22 -1.87 14.46
N ALA A 265 4.94 -0.77 14.68
CA ALA A 265 4.78 0.46 13.89
C ALA A 265 5.10 0.21 12.42
N VAL A 266 6.22 -0.46 12.11
CA VAL A 266 6.59 -0.88 10.75
C VAL A 266 5.49 -1.74 10.12
N SER A 267 5.05 -2.80 10.81
CA SER A 267 4.00 -3.71 10.33
C SER A 267 2.69 -2.97 10.06
N THR A 268 2.31 -2.02 10.92
CA THR A 268 1.11 -1.19 10.74
C THR A 268 1.18 -0.33 9.50
N VAL A 269 2.31 0.36 9.27
CA VAL A 269 2.52 1.19 8.07
C VAL A 269 2.50 0.34 6.80
N ILE A 270 3.13 -0.84 6.82
CA ILE A 270 3.09 -1.79 5.69
C ILE A 270 1.65 -2.19 5.36
N ASN A 271 0.85 -2.52 6.37
CA ASN A 271 -0.52 -3.01 6.18
C ASN A 271 -1.52 -1.91 5.85
N THR A 272 -1.18 -0.64 6.09
CA THR A 272 -2.11 0.46 5.84
C THR A 272 -2.35 0.63 4.33
N PRO A 273 -3.61 0.50 3.87
CA PRO A 273 -3.96 0.75 2.49
C PRO A 273 -4.02 2.26 2.22
N ILE A 274 -3.41 2.70 1.13
CA ILE A 274 -3.53 4.08 0.64
C ILE A 274 -4.87 4.29 -0.07
N LEU A 275 -5.34 3.25 -0.77
CA LEU A 275 -6.59 3.28 -1.50
C LEU A 275 -7.64 2.37 -0.86
N THR A 276 -8.89 2.79 -0.93
CA THR A 276 -10.04 1.94 -0.65
C THR A 276 -10.29 0.95 -1.80
N LYS A 277 -11.14 -0.05 -1.59
CA LYS A 277 -11.54 -1.02 -2.64
C LYS A 277 -12.13 -0.35 -3.90
N ASN A 278 -12.66 0.87 -3.75
CA ASN A 278 -13.25 1.64 -4.85
C ASN A 278 -12.25 2.58 -5.53
N GLY A 279 -10.95 2.51 -5.17
CA GLY A 279 -9.91 3.36 -5.75
C GLY A 279 -9.88 4.80 -5.21
N ALA A 280 -10.69 5.12 -4.20
CA ALA A 280 -10.62 6.41 -3.51
C ALA A 280 -9.47 6.43 -2.48
N LEU A 281 -8.97 7.62 -2.15
CA LEU A 281 -7.99 7.76 -1.08
C LEU A 281 -8.60 7.32 0.26
N ASN A 282 -7.85 6.53 1.03
CA ASN A 282 -8.26 6.09 2.36
C ASN A 282 -8.02 7.21 3.39
N GLU A 283 -9.09 7.76 3.93
CA GLU A 283 -9.00 8.85 4.92
C GLU A 283 -8.23 8.46 6.19
N GLY A 284 -8.25 7.18 6.56
CA GLY A 284 -7.52 6.67 7.74
C GLY A 284 -6.01 6.68 7.59
N CYS A 285 -5.47 6.71 6.35
CA CYS A 285 -4.03 6.65 6.14
C CYS A 285 -3.31 7.89 6.68
N LYS A 286 -3.94 9.08 6.64
CA LYS A 286 -3.33 10.31 7.17
C LYS A 286 -3.05 10.19 8.68
N ARG A 287 -4.04 9.74 9.46
CA ARG A 287 -3.86 9.56 10.91
C ARG A 287 -2.74 8.58 11.23
N ILE A 288 -2.66 7.46 10.53
CA ILE A 288 -1.58 6.48 10.75
C ILE A 288 -0.22 7.06 10.38
N ALA A 289 -0.14 7.88 9.35
CA ALA A 289 1.09 8.57 9.00
C ALA A 289 1.52 9.57 10.09
N ASP A 290 0.58 10.37 10.61
CA ASP A 290 0.82 11.33 11.69
C ASP A 290 1.27 10.61 12.98
N ASP A 291 0.61 9.51 13.35
CA ASP A 291 0.97 8.68 14.51
C ASP A 291 2.39 8.10 14.35
N ALA A 292 2.73 7.58 13.17
CA ALA A 292 4.04 7.01 12.88
C ALA A 292 5.16 8.08 12.80
N GLN A 293 4.86 9.29 12.33
CA GLN A 293 5.80 10.42 12.38
C GLN A 293 6.09 10.84 13.83
N THR A 294 5.04 10.90 14.66
CA THR A 294 5.17 11.22 16.09
C THR A 294 6.01 10.14 16.79
N PHE A 295 5.78 8.88 16.46
CA PHE A 295 6.57 7.76 16.96
C PHE A 295 8.05 7.87 16.58
N LEU A 296 8.35 8.16 15.31
CA LEU A 296 9.73 8.37 14.84
C LEU A 296 10.43 9.56 15.49
N ALA A 297 9.70 10.62 15.82
CA ALA A 297 10.27 11.80 16.48
C ALA A 297 10.61 11.56 17.96
N ALA A 298 10.05 10.49 18.57
CA ALA A 298 10.29 10.10 19.95
C ALA A 298 11.44 9.09 20.09
N HIS A 299 11.90 8.46 18.99
CA HIS A 299 12.95 7.46 18.93
C HIS A 299 14.12 7.90 18.08
#